data_5fc925e812b94190420e17648d61bc78
#
_entry.id   5fc925e812b94190420e17648d61bc78
#
_cell.length_a   1.000
_cell.length_b   1.000
_cell.length_c   1.000
_cell.angle_alpha   90.00
_cell.angle_beta   90.00
_cell.angle_gamma   90.00
#
_symmetry.space_group_name_H-M   'P 1'
#
loop_
_entity.id
_entity.type
_entity.pdbx_description
1 polymer ?
#
loop_
_entity_poly.entity_id
_entity_poly.type
_entity_poly.pdbx_seq_one_letter_code
_entity_poly.pdbx_strand_id
1 'polypeptide(L)'
;IELPEDVAKEEINENPIKPSLIRRPAADYRAVNEAIELITAAKNPIILAGNGTIRKRASHRLRTLVKNLGVGVINTFMGKGSVSSDDEHSLFTIGLGSGDYNNLAIDESDLVIAIGYDLVEYSPSAWNRIEKGQKNVIHIDYTPAEVDRNYLPNVEIIADLAGALYQLNNALIEKVGEKDLPLFDIKSREKARTTMLNHLNQDNN
;
A
#
# COMPACT_ATOMS: atom_id res chain seq x y z
N ILE A 1 13.46 -12.89 13.88
CA ILE A 1 14.39 -13.56 14.83
C ILE A 1 13.51 -14.08 15.96
N GLU A 2 13.50 -15.38 16.16
CA GLU A 2 12.91 -16.01 17.32
C GLU A 2 14.00 -16.15 18.39
N LEU A 3 13.68 -15.77 19.62
CA LEU A 3 14.57 -15.87 20.76
C LEU A 3 13.83 -16.63 21.87
N PRO A 4 14.05 -17.95 21.99
CA PRO A 4 13.46 -18.74 23.07
C PRO A 4 13.88 -18.21 24.45
N GLU A 5 12.99 -18.28 25.41
CA GLU A 5 13.22 -17.69 26.73
C GLU A 5 14.38 -18.35 27.50
N ASP A 6 14.55 -19.64 27.33
CA ASP A 6 15.66 -20.42 27.93
C ASP A 6 17.01 -19.97 27.35
N VAL A 7 17.10 -19.82 26.03
CA VAL A 7 18.31 -19.30 25.34
C VAL A 7 18.61 -17.85 25.77
N ALA A 8 17.56 -17.03 25.93
CA ALA A 8 17.73 -15.62 26.34
C ALA A 8 18.26 -15.48 27.78
N LYS A 9 18.12 -16.53 28.63
CA LYS A 9 18.62 -16.55 30.02
C LYS A 9 20.05 -17.05 30.16
N GLU A 10 20.63 -17.61 29.09
CA GLU A 10 22.00 -18.11 29.13
C GLU A 10 23.02 -16.99 29.30
N GLU A 11 23.96 -17.19 30.20
CA GLU A 11 25.10 -16.28 30.35
C GLU A 11 26.16 -16.63 29.31
N ILE A 12 26.65 -15.62 28.58
CA ILE A 12 27.70 -15.78 27.58
C ILE A 12 28.88 -14.88 27.93
N ASN A 13 30.09 -15.37 27.68
CA ASN A 13 31.34 -14.62 27.85
C ASN A 13 31.87 -14.01 26.52
N GLU A 14 31.03 -14.06 25.47
CA GLU A 14 31.42 -13.57 24.15
C GLU A 14 31.01 -12.10 23.97
N ASN A 15 31.76 -11.37 23.18
CA ASN A 15 31.40 -10.02 22.81
C ASN A 15 30.29 -10.03 21.74
N PRO A 16 29.30 -9.09 21.81
CA PRO A 16 28.28 -8.99 20.80
C PRO A 16 28.89 -8.79 19.40
N ILE A 17 28.36 -9.50 18.41
CA ILE A 17 28.74 -9.33 17.01
C ILE A 17 28.34 -7.90 16.58
N LYS A 18 29.30 -7.17 16.00
CA LYS A 18 28.98 -5.84 15.45
C LYS A 18 28.00 -5.97 14.30
N PRO A 19 26.89 -5.21 14.31
CA PRO A 19 25.94 -5.26 13.21
C PRO A 19 26.59 -4.81 11.91
N SER A 20 26.36 -5.55 10.83
CA SER A 20 26.77 -5.11 9.50
C SER A 20 25.83 -4.02 8.99
N LEU A 21 26.37 -3.08 8.22
CA LEU A 21 25.56 -2.04 7.57
C LEU A 21 24.87 -2.68 6.36
N ILE A 22 23.59 -2.99 6.49
CA ILE A 22 22.78 -3.50 5.40
C ILE A 22 22.42 -2.33 4.49
N ARG A 23 22.85 -2.38 3.23
CA ARG A 23 22.43 -1.42 2.22
C ARG A 23 20.99 -1.72 1.82
N ARG A 24 20.18 -0.67 1.75
CA ARG A 24 18.80 -0.78 1.28
C ARG A 24 18.78 -0.81 -0.23
N PRO A 25 18.07 -1.77 -0.88
CA PRO A 25 17.99 -1.80 -2.32
C PRO A 25 17.25 -0.57 -2.85
N ALA A 26 17.78 0.03 -3.91
CA ALA A 26 17.09 1.07 -4.67
C ALA A 26 16.10 0.41 -5.62
N ALA A 27 15.02 1.14 -5.95
CA ALA A 27 14.06 0.67 -6.94
C ALA A 27 14.69 0.63 -8.35
N ASP A 28 14.34 -0.38 -9.12
CA ASP A 28 14.68 -0.43 -10.53
C ASP A 28 13.96 0.69 -11.30
N TYR A 29 14.71 1.47 -12.04
CA TYR A 29 14.20 2.59 -12.83
C TYR A 29 13.15 2.15 -13.87
N ARG A 30 13.33 0.99 -14.48
CA ARG A 30 12.37 0.45 -15.46
C ARG A 30 11.04 0.13 -14.81
N ALA A 31 11.06 -0.59 -13.67
CA ALA A 31 9.86 -0.92 -12.92
C ALA A 31 9.13 0.34 -12.43
N VAL A 32 9.87 1.37 -11.99
CA VAL A 32 9.28 2.66 -11.62
C VAL A 32 8.57 3.32 -12.81
N ASN A 33 9.20 3.35 -13.98
CA ASN A 33 8.59 3.94 -15.18
C ASN A 33 7.37 3.15 -15.65
N GLU A 34 7.44 1.83 -15.66
CA GLU A 34 6.29 0.97 -16.00
C GLU A 34 5.12 1.21 -15.04
N ALA A 35 5.40 1.37 -13.75
CA ALA A 35 4.38 1.73 -12.76
C ALA A 35 3.76 3.10 -13.06
N ILE A 36 4.54 4.10 -13.42
CA ILE A 36 4.03 5.43 -13.79
C ILE A 36 3.14 5.36 -15.04
N GLU A 37 3.51 4.58 -16.06
CA GLU A 37 2.66 4.38 -17.24
C GLU A 37 1.31 3.75 -16.86
N LEU A 38 1.30 2.72 -16.00
CA LEU A 38 0.06 2.12 -15.52
C LEU A 38 -0.77 3.11 -14.68
N ILE A 39 -0.14 3.87 -13.80
CA ILE A 39 -0.82 4.87 -12.97
C ILE A 39 -1.47 5.94 -13.84
N THR A 40 -0.73 6.50 -14.79
CA THR A 40 -1.24 7.59 -15.65
C THR A 40 -2.32 7.12 -16.64
N ALA A 41 -2.34 5.84 -16.99
CA ALA A 41 -3.38 5.24 -17.83
C ALA A 41 -4.65 4.82 -17.06
N ALA A 42 -4.57 4.70 -15.74
CA ALA A 42 -5.69 4.28 -14.89
C ALA A 42 -6.79 5.35 -14.85
N LYS A 43 -8.02 4.91 -14.63
CA LYS A 43 -9.19 5.80 -14.48
C LYS A 43 -9.60 5.96 -13.02
N ASN A 44 -9.46 4.89 -12.25
CA ASN A 44 -9.87 4.85 -10.86
C ASN A 44 -8.88 4.03 -10.00
N PRO A 45 -7.62 4.49 -9.85
CA PRO A 45 -6.63 3.77 -9.05
C PRO A 45 -6.90 3.91 -7.55
N ILE A 46 -6.48 2.90 -6.79
CA ILE A 46 -6.57 2.88 -5.33
C ILE A 46 -5.25 2.37 -4.73
N ILE A 47 -4.90 2.83 -3.54
CA ILE A 47 -3.76 2.31 -2.79
C ILE A 47 -4.25 1.35 -1.70
N LEU A 48 -3.62 0.17 -1.64
CA LEU A 48 -3.71 -0.78 -0.53
C LEU A 48 -2.40 -0.71 0.27
N ALA A 49 -2.46 -0.13 1.46
CA ALA A 49 -1.30 0.10 2.32
C ALA A 49 -1.21 -0.96 3.43
N GLY A 50 -0.23 -1.83 3.34
CA GLY A 50 0.01 -2.91 4.30
C GLY A 50 1.04 -2.57 5.39
N ASN A 51 1.43 -3.58 6.17
CA ASN A 51 2.36 -3.48 7.30
C ASN A 51 3.67 -2.77 6.99
N GLY A 52 4.22 -2.95 5.79
CA GLY A 52 5.47 -2.28 5.40
C GLY A 52 5.41 -0.75 5.46
N THR A 53 4.21 -0.18 5.35
CA THR A 53 3.99 1.28 5.28
C THR A 53 4.01 1.98 6.63
N ILE A 54 3.86 1.28 7.77
CA ILE A 54 3.81 1.90 9.12
C ILE A 54 5.15 2.50 9.57
N ARG A 55 6.26 2.11 8.93
CA ARG A 55 7.57 2.65 9.27
C ARG A 55 7.63 4.14 8.98
N LYS A 56 8.15 4.95 9.93
CA LYS A 56 8.12 6.42 9.90
C LYS A 56 8.50 7.04 8.55
N ARG A 57 9.55 6.54 7.90
CA ARG A 57 9.98 7.08 6.59
C ARG A 57 9.04 6.68 5.46
N ALA A 58 8.58 5.43 5.44
CA ALA A 58 7.66 4.93 4.44
C ALA A 58 6.29 5.64 4.54
N SER A 59 5.72 5.76 5.75
CA SER A 59 4.44 6.44 5.95
C SER A 59 4.47 7.92 5.53
N HIS A 60 5.58 8.62 5.77
CA HIS A 60 5.73 10.01 5.30
C HIS A 60 5.75 10.09 3.77
N ARG A 61 6.50 9.21 3.10
CA ARG A 61 6.56 9.17 1.63
C ARG A 61 5.25 8.71 1.00
N LEU A 62 4.57 7.76 1.65
CA LEU A 62 3.23 7.34 1.23
C LEU A 62 2.26 8.52 1.22
N ARG A 63 2.19 9.30 2.31
CA ARG A 63 1.29 10.47 2.38
C ARG A 63 1.61 11.53 1.32
N THR A 64 2.90 11.72 0.98
CA THR A 64 3.29 12.62 -0.12
C THR A 64 2.76 12.09 -1.46
N LEU A 65 2.96 10.80 -1.74
CA LEU A 65 2.49 10.17 -2.98
C LEU A 65 0.96 10.21 -3.07
N VAL A 66 0.26 9.91 -1.99
CA VAL A 66 -1.21 9.95 -1.91
C VAL A 66 -1.75 11.32 -2.29
N LYS A 67 -1.17 12.39 -1.74
CA LYS A 67 -1.55 13.77 -2.07
C LYS A 67 -1.31 14.10 -3.54
N ASN A 68 -0.16 13.70 -4.08
CA ASN A 68 0.19 13.98 -5.47
C ASN A 68 -0.62 13.15 -6.46
N LEU A 69 -0.93 11.92 -6.12
CA LEU A 69 -1.86 11.12 -6.93
C LEU A 69 -3.29 11.59 -6.79
N GLY A 70 -3.68 12.03 -5.61
CA GLY A 70 -5.05 12.36 -5.35
C GLY A 70 -5.96 11.12 -5.18
N VAL A 71 -5.46 9.95 -4.81
CA VAL A 71 -6.21 8.66 -4.74
C VAL A 71 -6.64 8.30 -3.32
N GLY A 72 -7.64 7.40 -3.22
CA GLY A 72 -8.04 6.81 -1.94
C GLY A 72 -7.03 5.78 -1.45
N VAL A 73 -6.91 5.66 -0.12
CA VAL A 73 -6.03 4.70 0.56
C VAL A 73 -6.84 3.84 1.50
N ILE A 74 -6.75 2.53 1.31
CA ILE A 74 -7.23 1.52 2.25
C ILE A 74 -6.01 0.99 3.00
N ASN A 75 -6.07 0.98 4.33
CA ASN A 75 -5.05 0.34 5.15
C ASN A 75 -5.46 -1.10 5.44
N THR A 76 -4.53 -2.06 5.36
CA THR A 76 -4.74 -3.34 6.03
C THR A 76 -4.78 -3.12 7.54
N PHE A 77 -5.26 -4.09 8.32
CA PHE A 77 -5.29 -3.92 9.78
C PHE A 77 -3.88 -3.71 10.37
N MET A 78 -2.84 -4.30 9.80
CA MET A 78 -1.45 -4.08 10.20
C MET A 78 -0.83 -2.81 9.60
N GLY A 79 -1.41 -2.29 8.53
CA GLY A 79 -1.03 -1.01 7.92
C GLY A 79 -1.72 0.21 8.56
N LYS A 80 -2.65 -0.01 9.50
CA LYS A 80 -3.41 1.06 10.17
C LYS A 80 -2.50 2.11 10.78
N GLY A 81 -2.77 3.39 10.46
CA GLY A 81 -2.00 4.53 10.94
C GLY A 81 -0.91 5.02 9.98
N SER A 82 -0.66 4.34 8.86
CA SER A 82 0.23 4.86 7.81
C SER A 82 -0.36 6.13 7.16
N VAL A 83 -1.68 6.15 6.97
CA VAL A 83 -2.49 7.33 6.65
C VAL A 83 -3.54 7.47 7.75
N SER A 84 -3.74 8.68 8.28
CA SER A 84 -4.72 8.93 9.35
C SER A 84 -6.15 8.66 8.86
N SER A 85 -7.01 8.13 9.73
CA SER A 85 -8.45 7.99 9.43
C SER A 85 -9.15 9.33 9.20
N ASP A 86 -8.58 10.43 9.70
CA ASP A 86 -9.10 11.79 9.51
C ASP A 86 -8.65 12.42 8.19
N ASP A 87 -7.67 11.81 7.51
CA ASP A 87 -7.21 12.27 6.19
C ASP A 87 -8.33 12.05 5.15
N GLU A 88 -8.56 13.02 4.32
CA GLU A 88 -9.58 12.98 3.26
C GLU A 88 -9.38 11.84 2.25
N HIS A 89 -8.15 11.35 2.10
CA HIS A 89 -7.81 10.24 1.24
C HIS A 89 -8.05 8.88 1.90
N SER A 90 -8.28 8.83 3.22
CA SER A 90 -8.46 7.58 3.94
C SER A 90 -9.80 6.92 3.59
N LEU A 91 -9.74 5.69 3.16
CA LEU A 91 -10.86 4.78 3.00
C LEU A 91 -10.87 3.69 4.10
N PHE A 92 -10.30 4.04 5.26
CA PHE A 92 -10.27 3.25 6.49
C PHE A 92 -9.49 1.94 6.39
N THR A 93 -9.88 0.95 7.21
CA THR A 93 -9.11 -0.29 7.41
C THR A 93 -9.91 -1.49 6.90
N ILE A 94 -9.23 -2.42 6.23
CA ILE A 94 -9.77 -3.68 5.70
C ILE A 94 -9.13 -4.86 6.42
N GLY A 95 -9.80 -6.02 6.43
CA GLY A 95 -9.25 -7.27 6.92
C GLY A 95 -9.63 -7.61 8.37
N LEU A 96 -10.58 -6.89 8.97
CA LEU A 96 -11.01 -7.11 10.36
C LEU A 96 -12.34 -7.90 10.49
N GLY A 97 -13.07 -8.14 9.40
CA GLY A 97 -14.36 -8.79 9.47
C GLY A 97 -14.91 -9.26 8.13
N SER A 98 -16.09 -9.91 8.17
CA SER A 98 -16.76 -10.47 7.00
C SER A 98 -17.55 -9.44 6.16
N GLY A 99 -17.63 -8.20 6.58
CA GLY A 99 -18.44 -7.14 5.96
C GLY A 99 -17.62 -5.90 5.61
N ASP A 100 -16.38 -6.06 5.14
CA ASP A 100 -15.53 -4.92 4.78
C ASP A 100 -16.11 -4.11 3.62
N TYR A 101 -16.80 -3.03 3.92
CA TYR A 101 -17.37 -2.09 2.94
C TYR A 101 -16.33 -1.48 2.01
N ASN A 102 -15.08 -1.46 2.45
CA ASN A 102 -13.91 -1.00 1.70
C ASN A 102 -13.72 -1.80 0.39
N ASN A 103 -14.18 -3.05 0.36
CA ASN A 103 -14.17 -3.86 -0.86
C ASN A 103 -14.95 -3.21 -2.01
N LEU A 104 -15.97 -2.41 -1.73
CA LEU A 104 -16.72 -1.68 -2.75
C LEU A 104 -15.80 -0.71 -3.51
N ALA A 105 -14.90 0.00 -2.81
CA ALA A 105 -13.96 0.91 -3.46
C ALA A 105 -12.91 0.15 -4.28
N ILE A 106 -12.48 -1.02 -3.81
CA ILE A 106 -11.58 -1.88 -4.59
C ILE A 106 -12.30 -2.46 -5.80
N ASP A 107 -13.55 -2.88 -5.66
CA ASP A 107 -14.33 -3.43 -6.79
C ASP A 107 -14.52 -2.40 -7.92
N GLU A 108 -14.68 -1.12 -7.58
CA GLU A 108 -14.81 -0.02 -8.54
C GLU A 108 -13.46 0.42 -9.13
N SER A 109 -12.33 -0.02 -8.59
CA SER A 109 -11.00 0.36 -9.08
C SER A 109 -10.59 -0.46 -10.31
N ASP A 110 -9.77 0.14 -11.16
CA ASP A 110 -9.12 -0.51 -12.31
C ASP A 110 -7.63 -0.79 -12.07
N LEU A 111 -7.05 -0.16 -11.05
CA LEU A 111 -5.66 -0.36 -10.62
C LEU A 111 -5.56 -0.36 -9.11
N VAL A 112 -4.91 -1.37 -8.56
CA VAL A 112 -4.53 -1.45 -7.14
C VAL A 112 -3.03 -1.29 -7.00
N ILE A 113 -2.60 -0.28 -6.24
CA ILE A 113 -1.20 -0.07 -5.87
C ILE A 113 -1.01 -0.64 -4.47
N ALA A 114 -0.52 -1.88 -4.40
CA ALA A 114 -0.25 -2.58 -3.14
C ALA A 114 1.14 -2.20 -2.63
N ILE A 115 1.21 -1.55 -1.47
CA ILE A 115 2.44 -0.99 -0.90
C ILE A 115 2.69 -1.61 0.48
N GLY A 116 3.81 -2.32 0.62
CA GLY A 116 4.15 -2.99 1.87
C GLY A 116 3.10 -3.99 2.32
N TYR A 117 2.45 -4.64 1.36
CA TYR A 117 1.34 -5.55 1.58
C TYR A 117 1.83 -6.99 1.67
N ASP A 118 1.38 -7.69 2.71
CA ASP A 118 1.63 -9.10 2.93
C ASP A 118 0.31 -9.88 2.80
N LEU A 119 0.32 -10.99 2.05
CA LEU A 119 -0.85 -11.84 1.81
C LEU A 119 -1.42 -12.42 3.11
N VAL A 120 -0.57 -12.61 4.12
CA VAL A 120 -0.97 -13.11 5.45
C VAL A 120 -1.89 -12.12 6.18
N GLU A 121 -1.78 -10.81 5.90
CA GLU A 121 -2.62 -9.79 6.53
C GLU A 121 -4.07 -9.87 6.05
N TYR A 122 -4.28 -10.03 4.76
CA TYR A 122 -5.60 -10.10 4.15
C TYR A 122 -5.50 -10.77 2.78
N SER A 123 -6.11 -11.94 2.65
CA SER A 123 -5.99 -12.75 1.43
C SER A 123 -6.41 -11.98 0.16
N PRO A 124 -5.64 -12.03 -0.93
CA PRO A 124 -6.02 -11.41 -2.20
C PRO A 124 -7.38 -11.86 -2.73
N SER A 125 -7.78 -13.10 -2.47
CA SER A 125 -9.11 -13.61 -2.88
C SER A 125 -10.27 -12.86 -2.23
N ALA A 126 -10.05 -12.21 -1.10
CA ALA A 126 -11.08 -11.44 -0.41
C ALA A 126 -11.31 -10.06 -1.03
N TRP A 127 -10.28 -9.43 -1.63
CA TRP A 127 -10.36 -8.08 -2.16
C TRP A 127 -10.17 -8.01 -3.69
N ASN A 128 -9.35 -8.85 -4.30
CA ASN A 128 -9.16 -8.91 -5.76
C ASN A 128 -9.95 -10.08 -6.36
N ARG A 129 -11.26 -9.96 -6.29
CA ARG A 129 -12.20 -11.01 -6.70
C ARG A 129 -12.31 -11.07 -8.23
N ILE A 130 -11.93 -12.21 -8.80
CA ILE A 130 -11.88 -12.42 -10.26
C ILE A 130 -13.26 -12.20 -10.92
N GLU A 131 -14.33 -12.55 -10.24
CA GLU A 131 -15.72 -12.36 -10.72
C GLU A 131 -16.14 -10.88 -10.79
N LYS A 132 -15.40 -9.97 -10.15
CA LYS A 132 -15.61 -8.52 -10.23
C LYS A 132 -14.77 -7.84 -11.32
N GLY A 133 -14.05 -8.63 -12.10
CA GLY A 133 -13.16 -8.16 -13.16
C GLY A 133 -11.70 -8.15 -12.72
N GLN A 134 -10.83 -8.42 -13.67
CA GLN A 134 -9.39 -8.40 -13.43
C GLN A 134 -8.91 -6.95 -13.34
N LYS A 135 -8.19 -6.65 -12.28
CA LYS A 135 -7.56 -5.34 -12.04
C LYS A 135 -6.07 -5.42 -12.34
N ASN A 136 -5.51 -4.31 -12.79
CA ASN A 136 -4.06 -4.17 -12.77
C ASN A 136 -3.58 -4.03 -11.34
N VAL A 137 -2.41 -4.61 -11.06
CA VAL A 137 -1.77 -4.56 -9.73
C VAL A 137 -0.33 -4.09 -9.87
N ILE A 138 0.05 -3.11 -9.08
CA ILE A 138 1.44 -2.72 -8.86
C ILE A 138 1.80 -3.17 -7.44
N HIS A 139 2.83 -4.01 -7.32
CA HIS A 139 3.37 -4.45 -6.05
C HIS A 139 4.63 -3.65 -5.70
N ILE A 140 4.65 -3.02 -4.53
CA ILE A 140 5.81 -2.25 -4.05
C ILE A 140 6.17 -2.77 -2.66
N ASP A 141 7.24 -3.54 -2.57
CA ASP A 141 7.73 -4.07 -1.30
C ASP A 141 9.25 -4.32 -1.33
N TYR A 142 9.78 -4.69 -0.16
CA TYR A 142 11.15 -5.15 0.00
C TYR A 142 11.37 -6.57 -0.56
N THR A 143 10.33 -7.38 -0.61
CA THR A 143 10.31 -8.75 -1.12
C THR A 143 9.45 -8.87 -2.37
N PRO A 144 9.76 -9.82 -3.27
CA PRO A 144 8.87 -10.15 -4.39
C PRO A 144 7.47 -10.55 -3.91
N ALA A 145 6.48 -10.35 -4.77
CA ALA A 145 5.12 -10.79 -4.52
C ALA A 145 5.05 -12.31 -4.42
N GLU A 146 4.31 -12.80 -3.42
CA GLU A 146 3.87 -14.19 -3.41
C GLU A 146 2.68 -14.32 -4.36
N VAL A 147 2.97 -14.79 -5.57
CA VAL A 147 2.00 -14.84 -6.67
C VAL A 147 0.98 -15.96 -6.46
N ASP A 148 -0.29 -15.64 -6.56
CA ASP A 148 -1.37 -16.59 -6.64
C ASP A 148 -2.38 -16.21 -7.74
N ARG A 149 -3.48 -16.98 -7.86
CA ARG A 149 -4.52 -16.76 -8.86
C ARG A 149 -5.16 -15.35 -8.75
N ASN A 150 -5.27 -14.81 -7.56
CA ASN A 150 -5.90 -13.52 -7.27
C ASN A 150 -4.88 -12.38 -7.14
N TYR A 151 -3.59 -12.69 -7.11
CA TYR A 151 -2.52 -11.72 -6.94
C TYR A 151 -1.38 -11.96 -7.93
N LEU A 152 -1.53 -11.39 -9.11
CA LEU A 152 -0.54 -11.43 -10.18
C LEU A 152 -0.18 -9.98 -10.57
N PRO A 153 0.84 -9.38 -9.96
CA PRO A 153 1.24 -8.02 -10.27
C PRO A 153 1.64 -7.84 -11.73
N ASN A 154 1.20 -6.73 -12.34
CA ASN A 154 1.64 -6.31 -13.66
C ASN A 154 3.03 -5.69 -13.59
N VAL A 155 3.33 -5.02 -12.45
CA VAL A 155 4.64 -4.42 -12.18
C VAL A 155 5.00 -4.68 -10.72
N GLU A 156 6.27 -5.06 -10.48
CA GLU A 156 6.85 -5.19 -9.15
C GLU A 156 8.00 -4.21 -8.96
N ILE A 157 7.94 -3.42 -7.89
CA ILE A 157 9.03 -2.55 -7.44
C ILE A 157 9.59 -3.12 -6.15
N ILE A 158 10.67 -3.89 -6.25
CA ILE A 158 11.32 -4.56 -5.12
C ILE A 158 12.46 -3.69 -4.60
N ALA A 159 12.21 -2.98 -3.48
CA ALA A 159 13.14 -2.01 -2.93
C ALA A 159 12.83 -1.63 -1.48
N ASP A 160 13.71 -0.82 -0.87
CA ASP A 160 13.34 -0.09 0.36
C ASP A 160 12.12 0.79 0.09
N LEU A 161 11.04 0.57 0.83
CA LEU A 161 9.76 1.24 0.59
C LEU A 161 9.87 2.77 0.57
N ALA A 162 10.59 3.35 1.51
CA ALA A 162 10.75 4.80 1.55
C ALA A 162 11.52 5.33 0.33
N GLY A 163 12.50 4.57 -0.14
CA GLY A 163 13.25 4.87 -1.37
C GLY A 163 12.40 4.71 -2.62
N ALA A 164 11.66 3.61 -2.74
CA ALA A 164 10.76 3.33 -3.86
C ALA A 164 9.68 4.41 -4.00
N LEU A 165 9.00 4.73 -2.89
CA LEU A 165 7.96 5.77 -2.88
C LEU A 165 8.50 7.16 -3.22
N TYR A 166 9.74 7.47 -2.80
CA TYR A 166 10.39 8.72 -3.20
C TYR A 166 10.69 8.74 -4.71
N GLN A 167 11.26 7.66 -5.25
CA GLN A 167 11.55 7.56 -6.68
C GLN A 167 10.28 7.61 -7.53
N LEU A 168 9.24 6.87 -7.12
CA LEU A 168 7.94 6.86 -7.80
C LEU A 168 7.30 8.25 -7.82
N ASN A 169 7.34 8.97 -6.68
CA ASN A 169 6.81 10.32 -6.59
C ASN A 169 7.56 11.31 -7.50
N ASN A 170 8.90 11.22 -7.55
CA ASN A 170 9.70 12.07 -8.43
C ASN A 170 9.42 11.75 -9.91
N ALA A 171 9.32 10.48 -10.29
CA ALA A 171 8.98 10.07 -11.65
C ALA A 171 7.56 10.54 -12.04
N LEU A 172 6.61 10.53 -11.11
CA LEU A 172 5.28 11.10 -11.33
C LEU A 172 5.36 12.60 -11.65
N ILE A 173 6.07 13.37 -10.83
CA ILE A 173 6.25 14.82 -11.03
C ILE A 173 6.95 15.10 -12.35
N GLU A 174 7.97 14.32 -12.70
CA GLU A 174 8.68 14.44 -13.97
C GLU A 174 7.76 14.16 -15.16
N LYS A 175 6.89 13.15 -15.07
CA LYS A 175 5.98 12.75 -16.15
C LYS A 175 4.86 13.73 -16.41
N VAL A 176 4.19 14.22 -15.36
CA VAL A 176 2.97 15.01 -15.49
C VAL A 176 3.16 16.49 -15.22
N GLY A 177 4.22 16.87 -14.51
CA GLY A 177 4.45 18.23 -14.04
C GLY A 177 3.82 18.52 -12.68
N GLU A 178 4.50 19.32 -11.86
CA GLU A 178 4.04 19.65 -10.50
C GLU A 178 2.72 20.44 -10.49
N LYS A 179 2.47 21.22 -11.56
CA LYS A 179 1.26 22.05 -11.68
C LYS A 179 -0.02 21.24 -11.98
N ASP A 180 0.15 20.04 -12.51
CA ASP A 180 -0.94 19.14 -12.90
C ASP A 180 -1.25 18.11 -11.80
N LEU A 181 -0.74 18.33 -10.60
CA LEU A 181 -1.05 17.52 -9.42
C LEU A 181 -2.14 18.20 -8.58
N PRO A 182 -3.03 17.44 -7.90
CA PRO A 182 -3.10 15.97 -7.90
C PRO A 182 -3.60 15.42 -9.24
N LEU A 183 -3.09 14.23 -9.61
CA LEU A 183 -3.38 13.60 -10.90
C LEU A 183 -4.86 13.19 -11.03
N PHE A 184 -5.49 12.76 -9.95
CA PHE A 184 -6.88 12.30 -9.92
C PHE A 184 -7.76 13.19 -9.06
N ASP A 185 -9.04 13.32 -9.44
CA ASP A 185 -10.02 14.11 -8.69
C ASP A 185 -10.46 13.35 -7.41
N ILE A 186 -10.52 14.07 -6.30
CA ILE A 186 -10.98 13.58 -5.00
C ILE A 186 -12.44 13.10 -5.00
N LYS A 187 -13.28 13.59 -5.90
CA LYS A 187 -14.75 13.35 -5.89
C LYS A 187 -15.14 11.88 -5.94
N SER A 188 -14.41 11.04 -6.68
CA SER A 188 -14.70 9.59 -6.72
C SER A 188 -14.53 8.94 -5.35
N ARG A 189 -13.59 9.44 -4.56
CA ARG A 189 -13.26 8.98 -3.20
C ARG A 189 -14.21 9.52 -2.16
N GLU A 190 -14.70 10.75 -2.31
CA GLU A 190 -15.70 11.34 -1.42
C GLU A 190 -16.95 10.47 -1.39
N LYS A 191 -17.40 10.00 -2.55
CA LYS A 191 -18.54 9.07 -2.63
C LYS A 191 -18.25 7.76 -1.87
N ALA A 192 -17.11 7.11 -2.12
CA ALA A 192 -16.73 5.88 -1.43
C ALA A 192 -16.63 6.11 0.09
N ARG A 193 -15.96 7.19 0.51
CA ARG A 193 -15.80 7.54 1.93
C ARG A 193 -17.14 7.82 2.60
N THR A 194 -18.02 8.58 1.96
CA THR A 194 -19.36 8.89 2.49
C THR A 194 -20.19 7.62 2.65
N THR A 195 -20.14 6.72 1.66
CA THR A 195 -20.83 5.43 1.75
C THR A 195 -20.33 4.62 2.95
N MET A 196 -19.02 4.53 3.14
CA MET A 196 -18.42 3.83 4.29
C MET A 196 -18.80 4.45 5.62
N LEU A 197 -18.76 5.78 5.75
CA LEU A 197 -19.17 6.48 6.96
C LEU A 197 -20.64 6.27 7.30
N ASN A 198 -21.52 6.23 6.30
CA ASN A 198 -22.94 5.96 6.50
C ASN A 198 -23.16 4.53 7.03
N HIS A 199 -22.44 3.53 6.52
CA HIS A 199 -22.53 2.17 7.04
C HIS A 199 -22.00 2.08 8.48
N LEU A 200 -20.84 2.67 8.79
CA LEU A 200 -20.31 2.71 10.15
C LEU A 200 -21.26 3.38 11.16
N ASN A 201 -21.99 4.39 10.73
CA ASN A 201 -22.99 5.07 11.58
C ASN A 201 -24.27 4.24 11.75
N GLN A 202 -24.65 3.41 10.78
CA GLN A 202 -25.82 2.52 10.89
C GLN A 202 -25.57 1.35 11.83
N ASP A 203 -24.35 0.81 11.85
CA ASP A 203 -23.97 -0.31 12.72
C ASP A 203 -23.79 0.11 14.20
N ASN A 204 -23.70 1.42 14.48
CA ASN A 204 -23.60 1.97 15.84
C ASN A 204 -24.94 2.41 16.46
N ASN A 205 -26.05 2.26 15.76
CA ASN A 205 -27.43 2.50 16.26
C ASN A 205 -28.20 1.19 16.40
#